data_d619ca2c88dddf82b0a677f05103f646
#
_entry.id   d619ca2c88dddf82b0a677f05103f646
#
_cell.length_a   1.000
_cell.length_b   1.000
_cell.length_c   1.000
_cell.angle_alpha   90.00
_cell.angle_beta   90.00
_cell.angle_gamma   90.00
#
_symmetry.space_group_name_H-M   'P 1'
#
loop_
_entity.id
_entity.type
_entity.pdbx_description
1 polymer ?
#
loop_
_entity_poly.entity_id
_entity_poly.type
_entity_poly.pdbx_seq_one_letter_code
_entity_poly.pdbx_strand_id
1 'polypeptide(L)'
;MNKRLNYCKYVKTIAFIFNRNNTKAFLLFEKIISHINKKVNIVIPFQILKLKNIKMKVIPIYKMKKNDINAIIFIGGDGTLLKIIKKLKDNIPIIGVNIGKVGFMVDINPNNAIVEILKLLNGFKYNNVSQLKLMINNKYICNFLNEVVFISKNHSQIIPYDLYINNYFIKTIFSDGIVCSTSNGSTAYALSNGGPIIHPSLEIIEIIPIAPFSLISRPLIIPINSEIKIVIRDSFKKVICISDGITIFNNKTIILSNKDTIIIKKGSIPISFIKIKNSFFYKKINYKLNYNKDN
;
A
#
# COMPACT_ATOMS: atom_id res chain seq x y z
N MET A 1 -7.48 -13.62 17.06
CA MET A 1 -8.56 -12.62 17.14
C MET A 1 -9.19 -12.44 15.75
N ASN A 2 -10.43 -12.91 15.55
CA ASN A 2 -11.12 -12.71 14.26
C ASN A 2 -11.39 -11.22 14.07
N LYS A 3 -10.69 -10.55 13.13
CA LYS A 3 -11.04 -9.18 12.72
C LYS A 3 -12.50 -9.20 12.26
N ARG A 4 -13.39 -8.43 12.92
CA ARG A 4 -14.79 -8.29 12.50
C ARG A 4 -14.81 -7.82 11.05
N LEU A 5 -15.41 -8.61 10.17
CA LEU A 5 -15.66 -8.22 8.79
C LEU A 5 -16.78 -7.19 8.76
N ASN A 6 -16.53 -6.07 8.13
CA ASN A 6 -17.56 -5.10 7.81
C ASN A 6 -18.35 -5.58 6.60
N TYR A 7 -19.60 -5.10 6.44
CA TYR A 7 -20.48 -5.49 5.36
C TYR A 7 -21.08 -4.29 4.65
N CYS A 8 -21.07 -4.31 3.33
CA CYS A 8 -21.82 -3.39 2.47
C CYS A 8 -22.97 -4.15 1.82
N LYS A 9 -24.21 -3.82 2.20
CA LYS A 9 -25.41 -4.55 1.75
C LYS A 9 -25.90 -4.10 0.37
N TYR A 10 -25.78 -2.80 0.07
CA TYR A 10 -26.30 -2.21 -1.16
C TYR A 10 -25.18 -1.49 -1.90
N VAL A 11 -25.01 -1.83 -3.17
CA VAL A 11 -24.01 -1.20 -4.04
C VAL A 11 -24.74 -0.37 -5.09
N LYS A 12 -24.73 0.95 -4.91
CA LYS A 12 -25.39 1.91 -5.82
C LYS A 12 -24.40 2.59 -6.75
N THR A 13 -23.16 2.81 -6.28
CA THR A 13 -22.16 3.57 -7.00
C THR A 13 -20.79 2.90 -6.87
N ILE A 14 -20.13 2.68 -7.99
CA ILE A 14 -18.78 2.11 -8.07
C ILE A 14 -17.86 3.08 -8.78
N ALA A 15 -16.67 3.31 -8.23
CA ALA A 15 -15.60 4.01 -8.91
C ALA A 15 -14.65 3.04 -9.60
N PHE A 16 -14.34 3.28 -10.87
CA PHE A 16 -13.31 2.54 -11.61
C PHE A 16 -12.05 3.38 -11.76
N ILE A 17 -10.91 2.80 -11.41
CA ILE A 17 -9.60 3.46 -11.49
C ILE A 17 -8.62 2.55 -12.23
N PHE A 18 -8.02 3.06 -13.30
CA PHE A 18 -7.02 2.35 -14.09
C PHE A 18 -6.09 3.34 -14.80
N ASN A 19 -4.98 2.84 -15.32
CA ASN A 19 -4.11 3.66 -16.16
C ASN A 19 -4.73 3.77 -17.57
N ARG A 20 -5.20 4.96 -17.94
CA ARG A 20 -5.83 5.23 -19.25
C ARG A 20 -4.96 4.90 -20.46
N ASN A 21 -3.64 4.92 -20.29
CA ASN A 21 -2.67 4.62 -21.34
C ASN A 21 -2.39 3.12 -21.48
N ASN A 22 -2.96 2.28 -20.61
CA ASN A 22 -2.84 0.82 -20.68
C ASN A 22 -4.03 0.25 -21.43
N THR A 23 -3.80 -0.17 -22.66
CA THR A 23 -4.83 -0.72 -23.56
C THR A 23 -5.54 -1.94 -22.97
N LYS A 24 -4.80 -2.87 -22.31
CA LYS A 24 -5.40 -4.05 -21.67
C LYS A 24 -6.36 -3.66 -20.54
N ALA A 25 -5.97 -2.67 -19.72
CA ALA A 25 -6.83 -2.16 -18.66
C ALA A 25 -8.09 -1.50 -19.22
N PHE A 26 -7.95 -0.73 -20.28
CA PHE A 26 -9.07 -0.05 -20.93
C PHE A 26 -10.06 -1.03 -21.55
N LEU A 27 -9.60 -2.01 -22.34
CA LEU A 27 -10.45 -3.03 -22.94
C LEU A 27 -11.19 -3.87 -21.89
N LEU A 28 -10.51 -4.24 -20.79
CA LEU A 28 -11.16 -4.95 -19.70
C LEU A 28 -12.22 -4.08 -19.01
N PHE A 29 -11.95 -2.80 -18.81
CA PHE A 29 -12.91 -1.84 -18.27
C PHE A 29 -14.14 -1.73 -19.17
N GLU A 30 -14.00 -1.57 -20.50
CA GLU A 30 -15.11 -1.54 -21.45
C GLU A 30 -15.96 -2.81 -21.36
N LYS A 31 -15.30 -3.97 -21.30
CA LYS A 31 -15.98 -5.26 -21.17
C LYS A 31 -16.75 -5.39 -19.85
N ILE A 32 -16.21 -4.93 -18.74
CA ILE A 32 -16.88 -4.94 -17.44
C ILE A 32 -18.10 -4.01 -17.47
N ILE A 33 -17.91 -2.77 -17.93
CA ILE A 33 -18.97 -1.75 -17.95
C ILE A 33 -20.16 -2.18 -18.78
N SER A 34 -19.97 -2.82 -19.92
CA SER A 34 -21.08 -3.30 -20.77
C SER A 34 -22.06 -4.21 -20.03
N HIS A 35 -21.60 -4.90 -18.96
CA HIS A 35 -22.42 -5.80 -18.16
C HIS A 35 -23.06 -5.16 -16.93
N ILE A 36 -22.55 -3.99 -16.47
CA ILE A 36 -22.99 -3.41 -15.19
C ILE A 36 -23.58 -1.99 -15.29
N ASN A 37 -23.42 -1.30 -16.42
CA ASN A 37 -23.81 0.11 -16.59
C ASN A 37 -25.28 0.43 -16.31
N LYS A 38 -26.17 -0.56 -16.50
CA LYS A 38 -27.60 -0.45 -16.18
C LYS A 38 -27.96 -0.78 -14.72
N LYS A 39 -26.99 -1.29 -13.95
CA LYS A 39 -27.20 -1.80 -12.59
C LYS A 39 -26.72 -0.85 -11.49
N VAL A 40 -25.69 -0.05 -11.80
CA VAL A 40 -25.03 0.83 -10.83
C VAL A 40 -24.56 2.13 -11.47
N ASN A 41 -24.44 3.19 -10.67
CA ASN A 41 -23.80 4.42 -11.08
C ASN A 41 -22.29 4.22 -11.19
N ILE A 42 -21.69 4.72 -12.27
CA ILE A 42 -20.26 4.58 -12.54
C ILE A 42 -19.57 5.92 -12.35
N VAL A 43 -18.49 5.89 -11.60
CA VAL A 43 -17.59 7.02 -11.36
C VAL A 43 -16.21 6.70 -11.89
N ILE A 44 -15.56 7.66 -12.54
CA ILE A 44 -14.18 7.54 -13.04
C ILE A 44 -13.38 8.80 -12.67
N PRO A 45 -12.03 8.72 -12.51
CA PRO A 45 -11.23 9.88 -12.13
C PRO A 45 -10.89 10.81 -13.30
N PHE A 46 -11.21 10.44 -14.55
CA PHE A 46 -10.88 11.17 -15.76
C PHE A 46 -11.94 10.93 -16.86
N GLN A 47 -12.06 11.85 -17.80
CA GLN A 47 -13.01 11.74 -18.91
C GLN A 47 -12.56 10.73 -19.96
N ILE A 48 -13.52 9.91 -20.46
CA ILE A 48 -13.30 8.94 -21.53
C ILE A 48 -14.23 9.30 -22.70
N LEU A 49 -13.67 9.88 -23.76
CA LEU A 49 -14.43 10.36 -24.91
C LEU A 49 -15.04 9.22 -25.76
N LYS A 50 -14.40 8.04 -25.78
CA LYS A 50 -14.82 6.88 -26.57
C LYS A 50 -16.12 6.21 -26.08
N LEU A 51 -16.55 6.46 -24.85
CA LEU A 51 -17.72 5.81 -24.23
C LEU A 51 -18.88 6.80 -24.05
N LYS A 52 -19.24 7.53 -25.11
CA LYS A 52 -20.27 8.57 -25.07
C LYS A 52 -21.66 8.08 -24.64
N ASN A 53 -21.98 6.81 -24.91
CA ASN A 53 -23.30 6.23 -24.63
C ASN A 53 -23.45 5.69 -23.20
N ILE A 54 -22.41 5.76 -22.35
CA ILE A 54 -22.46 5.30 -20.98
C ILE A 54 -22.37 6.53 -20.05
N LYS A 55 -23.42 6.72 -19.25
CA LYS A 55 -23.46 7.81 -18.26
C LYS A 55 -22.49 7.53 -17.14
N MET A 56 -21.38 8.28 -17.10
CA MET A 56 -20.35 8.20 -16.07
C MET A 56 -20.12 9.56 -15.44
N LYS A 57 -19.99 9.57 -14.10
CA LYS A 57 -19.64 10.77 -13.36
C LYS A 57 -18.11 10.86 -13.22
N VAL A 58 -17.53 12.02 -13.49
CA VAL A 58 -16.08 12.25 -13.33
C VAL A 58 -15.81 12.88 -11.97
N ILE A 59 -15.10 12.15 -11.11
CA ILE A 59 -14.70 12.62 -9.78
C ILE A 59 -13.21 12.30 -9.56
N PRO A 60 -12.34 13.29 -9.35
CA PRO A 60 -10.94 13.05 -9.02
C PRO A 60 -10.78 12.20 -7.76
N ILE A 61 -9.77 11.32 -7.70
CA ILE A 61 -9.57 10.35 -6.59
C ILE A 61 -9.59 11.04 -5.22
N TYR A 62 -8.93 12.18 -5.08
CA TYR A 62 -8.85 12.92 -3.82
C TYR A 62 -10.16 13.58 -3.36
N LYS A 63 -11.19 13.61 -4.22
CA LYS A 63 -12.56 14.10 -3.93
C LYS A 63 -13.56 12.97 -3.72
N MET A 64 -13.18 11.71 -3.93
CA MET A 64 -14.04 10.56 -3.71
C MET A 64 -14.33 10.38 -2.22
N LYS A 65 -15.61 10.16 -1.86
CA LYS A 65 -16.06 9.99 -0.48
C LYS A 65 -16.84 8.69 -0.31
N LYS A 66 -16.72 8.06 0.85
CA LYS A 66 -17.40 6.80 1.19
C LYS A 66 -18.94 6.92 1.19
N ASN A 67 -19.46 8.07 1.51
CA ASN A 67 -20.92 8.29 1.48
C ASN A 67 -21.48 8.30 0.05
N ASP A 68 -20.68 8.64 -0.96
CA ASP A 68 -21.08 8.76 -2.36
C ASP A 68 -20.71 7.52 -3.18
N ILE A 69 -19.67 6.77 -2.75
CA ILE A 69 -19.09 5.65 -3.48
C ILE A 69 -19.00 4.43 -2.56
N ASN A 70 -19.67 3.35 -2.95
CA ASN A 70 -19.70 2.12 -2.15
C ASN A 70 -18.43 1.28 -2.30
N ALA A 71 -17.82 1.27 -3.49
CA ALA A 71 -16.60 0.51 -3.77
C ALA A 71 -15.73 1.19 -4.82
N ILE A 72 -14.42 0.99 -4.70
CA ILE A 72 -13.44 1.28 -5.75
C ILE A 72 -13.00 -0.04 -6.36
N ILE A 73 -13.15 -0.18 -7.68
CA ILE A 73 -12.56 -1.27 -8.44
C ILE A 73 -11.41 -0.68 -9.24
N PHE A 74 -10.19 -1.15 -9.01
CA PHE A 74 -9.07 -0.73 -9.84
C PHE A 74 -8.59 -1.87 -10.73
N ILE A 75 -8.08 -1.53 -11.91
CA ILE A 75 -7.51 -2.46 -12.86
C ILE A 75 -6.01 -2.18 -12.97
N GLY A 76 -5.20 -3.10 -12.44
CA GLY A 76 -3.75 -2.95 -12.33
C GLY A 76 -3.14 -3.88 -11.30
N GLY A 77 -1.86 -3.71 -10.99
CA GLY A 77 -1.14 -4.45 -9.93
C GLY A 77 -1.02 -3.66 -8.63
N ASP A 78 -0.22 -4.21 -7.68
CA ASP A 78 0.01 -3.62 -6.35
C ASP A 78 0.52 -2.16 -6.43
N GLY A 79 1.39 -1.83 -7.40
CA GLY A 79 1.85 -0.45 -7.60
C GLY A 79 0.74 0.54 -8.02
N THR A 80 -0.31 0.06 -8.70
CA THR A 80 -1.50 0.88 -9.02
C THR A 80 -2.29 1.15 -7.74
N LEU A 81 -2.48 0.14 -6.91
CA LEU A 81 -3.13 0.25 -5.62
C LEU A 81 -2.44 1.31 -4.73
N LEU A 82 -1.11 1.22 -4.57
CA LEU A 82 -0.35 2.16 -3.73
C LEU A 82 -0.50 3.61 -4.21
N LYS A 83 -0.51 3.84 -5.55
CA LYS A 83 -0.75 5.18 -6.12
C LYS A 83 -2.18 5.69 -5.85
N ILE A 84 -3.18 4.82 -5.81
CA ILE A 84 -4.57 5.16 -5.49
C ILE A 84 -4.67 5.55 -4.02
N ILE A 85 -4.16 4.70 -3.12
CA ILE A 85 -4.23 4.89 -1.66
C ILE A 85 -3.62 6.23 -1.26
N LYS A 86 -2.48 6.60 -1.85
CA LYS A 86 -1.83 7.91 -1.57
C LYS A 86 -2.67 9.12 -1.95
N LYS A 87 -3.58 9.00 -2.92
CA LYS A 87 -4.47 10.08 -3.36
C LYS A 87 -5.83 10.03 -2.68
N LEU A 88 -6.22 8.89 -2.16
CA LEU A 88 -7.51 8.69 -1.51
C LEU A 88 -7.49 9.30 -0.11
N LYS A 89 -8.45 10.17 0.18
CA LYS A 89 -8.57 10.86 1.48
C LYS A 89 -9.62 10.25 2.40
N ASP A 90 -10.35 9.26 1.92
CA ASP A 90 -11.41 8.60 2.67
C ASP A 90 -11.29 7.08 2.57
N ASN A 91 -11.86 6.35 3.54
CA ASN A 91 -11.77 4.90 3.62
C ASN A 91 -12.89 4.23 2.80
N ILE A 92 -12.79 4.27 1.48
CA ILE A 92 -13.71 3.58 0.57
C ILE A 92 -13.23 2.14 0.35
N PRO A 93 -14.10 1.12 0.47
CA PRO A 93 -13.72 -0.26 0.19
C PRO A 93 -13.15 -0.44 -1.22
N ILE A 94 -11.98 -1.08 -1.34
CA ILE A 94 -11.25 -1.21 -2.59
C ILE A 94 -10.96 -2.67 -2.94
N ILE A 95 -10.99 -2.99 -4.23
CA ILE A 95 -10.59 -4.28 -4.79
C ILE A 95 -9.92 -4.10 -6.14
N GLY A 96 -8.96 -4.98 -6.46
CA GLY A 96 -8.22 -4.90 -7.71
C GLY A 96 -8.43 -6.09 -8.64
N VAL A 97 -8.46 -5.79 -9.94
CA VAL A 97 -8.35 -6.77 -11.02
C VAL A 97 -6.92 -6.75 -11.55
N ASN A 98 -6.22 -7.86 -11.42
CA ASN A 98 -4.80 -7.96 -11.75
C ASN A 98 -4.59 -8.22 -13.25
N ILE A 99 -4.03 -7.26 -13.97
CA ILE A 99 -3.67 -7.39 -15.40
C ILE A 99 -2.15 -7.54 -15.63
N GLY A 100 -1.38 -7.70 -14.56
CA GLY A 100 0.08 -7.82 -14.60
C GLY A 100 0.58 -9.11 -13.95
N LYS A 101 1.81 -9.06 -13.42
CA LYS A 101 2.36 -10.15 -12.62
C LYS A 101 1.57 -10.32 -11.33
N VAL A 102 1.53 -11.55 -10.79
CA VAL A 102 0.84 -11.85 -9.54
C VAL A 102 1.37 -10.98 -8.40
N GLY A 103 0.49 -10.13 -7.85
CA GLY A 103 0.75 -9.32 -6.66
C GLY A 103 0.23 -9.97 -5.39
N PHE A 104 0.59 -9.41 -4.23
CA PHE A 104 0.07 -9.89 -2.94
C PHE A 104 -1.29 -9.28 -2.57
N MET A 105 -1.59 -8.06 -3.06
CA MET A 105 -2.76 -7.28 -2.66
C MET A 105 -3.90 -7.26 -3.67
N VAL A 106 -3.69 -7.77 -4.90
CA VAL A 106 -4.70 -7.80 -5.96
C VAL A 106 -5.23 -9.22 -6.14
N ASP A 107 -6.56 -9.39 -6.05
CA ASP A 107 -7.17 -10.72 -5.87
C ASP A 107 -7.98 -11.20 -7.09
N ILE A 108 -8.51 -10.33 -7.95
CA ILE A 108 -9.36 -10.75 -9.07
C ILE A 108 -8.50 -11.09 -10.30
N ASN A 109 -8.66 -12.31 -10.81
CA ASN A 109 -8.13 -12.67 -12.12
C ASN A 109 -8.95 -11.98 -13.22
N PRO A 110 -8.34 -11.41 -14.28
CA PRO A 110 -9.05 -10.75 -15.38
C PRO A 110 -10.13 -11.61 -16.03
N ASN A 111 -9.89 -12.91 -16.17
CA ASN A 111 -10.84 -13.85 -16.79
C ASN A 111 -12.15 -13.98 -15.98
N ASN A 112 -12.08 -13.80 -14.67
CA ASN A 112 -13.22 -13.92 -13.76
C ASN A 112 -13.78 -12.55 -13.34
N ALA A 113 -13.21 -11.43 -13.86
CA ALA A 113 -13.52 -10.10 -13.38
C ALA A 113 -15.02 -9.76 -13.44
N ILE A 114 -15.69 -10.06 -14.55
CA ILE A 114 -17.12 -9.78 -14.70
C ILE A 114 -17.96 -10.53 -13.67
N VAL A 115 -17.70 -11.83 -13.51
CA VAL A 115 -18.45 -12.69 -12.57
C VAL A 115 -18.26 -12.21 -11.14
N GLU A 116 -17.01 -11.94 -10.74
CA GLU A 116 -16.72 -11.49 -9.39
C GLU A 116 -17.30 -10.09 -9.11
N ILE A 117 -17.24 -9.16 -10.08
CA ILE A 117 -17.83 -7.83 -9.93
C ILE A 117 -19.36 -7.92 -9.85
N LEU A 118 -20.01 -8.74 -10.65
CA LEU A 118 -21.46 -8.95 -10.56
C LEU A 118 -21.88 -9.49 -9.20
N LYS A 119 -21.08 -10.38 -8.58
CA LYS A 119 -21.32 -10.84 -7.21
C LYS A 119 -21.23 -9.69 -6.20
N LEU A 120 -20.27 -8.78 -6.38
CA LEU A 120 -20.10 -7.62 -5.49
C LEU A 120 -21.31 -6.69 -5.50
N LEU A 121 -22.07 -6.61 -6.59
CA LEU A 121 -23.28 -5.78 -6.68
C LEU A 121 -24.37 -6.21 -5.69
N ASN A 122 -24.40 -7.49 -5.31
CA ASN A 122 -25.33 -8.05 -4.33
C ASN A 122 -24.87 -7.85 -2.87
N GLY A 123 -23.80 -7.08 -2.67
CA GLY A 123 -23.19 -6.82 -1.38
C GLY A 123 -21.86 -7.57 -1.19
N PHE A 124 -21.04 -7.04 -0.30
CA PHE A 124 -19.70 -7.59 -0.06
C PHE A 124 -19.23 -7.38 1.39
N LYS A 125 -18.32 -8.25 1.80
CA LYS A 125 -17.57 -8.12 3.07
C LYS A 125 -16.23 -7.45 2.81
N TYR A 126 -15.77 -6.64 3.77
CA TYR A 126 -14.46 -6.02 3.70
C TYR A 126 -13.79 -5.98 5.08
N ASN A 127 -12.48 -5.94 5.10
CA ASN A 127 -11.68 -5.78 6.31
C ASN A 127 -10.85 -4.49 6.23
N ASN A 128 -10.62 -3.90 7.38
CA ASN A 128 -9.74 -2.76 7.53
C ASN A 128 -8.30 -3.24 7.75
N VAL A 129 -7.38 -2.67 7.01
CA VAL A 129 -5.94 -2.89 7.11
C VAL A 129 -5.31 -1.59 7.59
N SER A 130 -4.54 -1.69 8.68
CA SER A 130 -3.88 -0.53 9.26
C SER A 130 -2.78 0.00 8.34
N GLN A 131 -2.67 1.31 8.25
CA GLN A 131 -1.54 2.01 7.69
C GLN A 131 -0.64 2.52 8.81
N LEU A 132 0.63 2.77 8.49
CA LEU A 132 1.51 3.57 9.34
C LEU A 132 1.55 5.01 8.84
N LYS A 133 1.81 5.91 9.78
CA LYS A 133 1.95 7.35 9.56
C LYS A 133 3.40 7.77 9.77
N LEU A 134 3.94 8.51 8.81
CA LEU A 134 5.24 9.14 8.87
C LEU A 134 5.09 10.61 9.27
N MET A 135 5.88 11.02 10.24
CA MET A 135 6.06 12.42 10.63
C MET A 135 7.57 12.76 10.64
N ILE A 136 7.91 13.96 10.23
CA ILE A 136 9.28 14.50 10.29
C ILE A 136 9.20 15.85 10.99
N ASN A 137 9.98 16.04 12.05
CA ASN A 137 9.98 17.25 12.87
C ASN A 137 8.56 17.63 13.34
N ASN A 138 7.81 16.63 13.82
CA ASN A 138 6.41 16.71 14.25
C ASN A 138 5.41 17.11 13.13
N LYS A 139 5.84 17.25 11.88
CA LYS A 139 4.95 17.52 10.75
C LYS A 139 4.52 16.23 10.07
N TYR A 140 3.22 16.09 9.81
CA TYR A 140 2.69 14.98 9.02
C TYR A 140 3.24 15.02 7.59
N ILE A 141 3.73 13.88 7.12
CA ILE A 141 4.23 13.71 5.76
C ILE A 141 3.25 12.86 4.95
N CYS A 142 3.04 11.61 5.34
CA CYS A 142 2.15 10.69 4.63
C CYS A 142 1.73 9.51 5.51
N ASN A 143 0.70 8.79 5.06
CA ASN A 143 0.49 7.40 5.46
C ASN A 143 1.12 6.47 4.42
N PHE A 144 1.48 5.27 4.85
CA PHE A 144 2.00 4.22 3.96
C PHE A 144 1.42 2.86 4.33
N LEU A 145 1.26 2.01 3.32
CA LEU A 145 0.67 0.69 3.45
C LEU A 145 1.74 -0.40 3.55
N ASN A 146 2.80 -0.31 2.75
CA ASN A 146 3.89 -1.29 2.78
C ASN A 146 5.00 -0.84 3.72
N GLU A 147 5.83 0.10 3.29
CA GLU A 147 7.03 0.50 4.03
C GLU A 147 7.41 1.96 3.79
N VAL A 148 8.21 2.46 4.72
CA VAL A 148 9.04 3.63 4.52
C VAL A 148 10.52 3.24 4.65
N VAL A 149 11.34 3.76 3.77
CA VAL A 149 12.78 3.51 3.68
C VAL A 149 13.53 4.81 3.91
N PHE A 150 14.51 4.76 4.79
CA PHE A 150 15.49 5.81 4.99
C PHE A 150 16.84 5.26 4.53
N ILE A 151 17.37 5.78 3.44
CA ILE A 151 18.60 5.27 2.83
C ILE A 151 19.57 6.41 2.54
N SER A 152 20.86 6.15 2.62
CA SER A 152 21.89 7.12 2.26
C SER A 152 21.65 7.68 0.85
N LYS A 153 21.77 8.99 0.69
CA LYS A 153 21.72 9.65 -0.62
C LYS A 153 22.91 9.22 -1.49
N ASN A 154 24.05 9.02 -0.88
CA ASN A 154 25.26 8.55 -1.54
C ASN A 154 25.43 7.05 -1.28
N HIS A 155 25.69 6.28 -2.33
CA HIS A 155 25.85 4.83 -2.21
C HIS A 155 27.01 4.46 -1.28
N SER A 156 26.87 3.31 -0.60
CA SER A 156 27.91 2.70 0.25
C SER A 156 28.39 3.60 1.41
N GLN A 157 27.50 4.36 2.01
CA GLN A 157 27.79 5.18 3.18
C GLN A 157 27.01 4.69 4.39
N ILE A 158 27.72 4.10 5.36
CA ILE A 158 27.13 3.70 6.65
C ILE A 158 26.71 4.95 7.40
N ILE A 159 25.46 4.96 7.84
CA ILE A 159 24.85 6.03 8.63
C ILE A 159 24.49 5.49 10.00
N PRO A 160 24.85 6.19 11.10
CA PRO A 160 24.38 5.86 12.43
C PRO A 160 22.96 6.37 12.63
N TYR A 161 22.04 5.44 12.89
CA TYR A 161 20.64 5.72 13.24
C TYR A 161 20.37 5.34 14.69
N ASP A 162 20.04 6.29 15.55
CA ASP A 162 19.53 5.99 16.88
C ASP A 162 18.08 5.57 16.80
N LEU A 163 17.79 4.36 17.26
CA LEU A 163 16.45 3.80 17.30
C LEU A 163 15.88 3.91 18.71
N TYR A 164 14.69 4.51 18.80
CA TYR A 164 13.88 4.55 20.02
C TYR A 164 12.52 3.88 19.74
N ILE A 165 12.01 3.13 20.71
CA ILE A 165 10.67 2.56 20.69
C ILE A 165 9.95 2.99 21.96
N ASN A 166 8.79 3.63 21.83
CA ASN A 166 8.00 4.18 22.95
C ASN A 166 8.87 5.03 23.90
N ASN A 167 9.72 5.88 23.32
CA ASN A 167 10.70 6.75 23.98
C ASN A 167 11.90 6.03 24.66
N TYR A 168 11.97 4.69 24.64
CA TYR A 168 13.13 3.97 25.13
C TYR A 168 14.18 3.85 24.04
N PHE A 169 15.41 4.25 24.34
CA PHE A 169 16.57 4.02 23.46
C PHE A 169 16.84 2.52 23.38
N ILE A 170 16.88 2.00 22.15
CA ILE A 170 17.13 0.58 21.88
C ILE A 170 18.59 0.36 21.54
N LYS A 171 19.06 1.02 20.49
CA LYS A 171 20.45 0.94 20.01
C LYS A 171 20.73 1.96 18.92
N THR A 172 22.01 2.20 18.65
CA THR A 172 22.46 2.83 17.42
C THR A 172 22.69 1.75 16.36
N ILE A 173 22.05 1.91 15.19
CA ILE A 173 22.18 1.01 14.05
C ILE A 173 23.11 1.69 13.04
N PHE A 174 24.22 1.02 12.71
CA PHE A 174 25.15 1.43 11.66
C PHE A 174 24.81 0.64 10.39
N SER A 175 24.24 1.29 9.39
CA SER A 175 23.76 0.65 8.17
C SER A 175 23.63 1.64 7.02
N ASP A 176 23.48 1.16 5.79
CA ASP A 176 23.23 2.01 4.62
C ASP A 176 21.82 2.65 4.70
N GLY A 177 20.93 2.03 5.46
CA GLY A 177 19.56 2.54 5.65
C GLY A 177 18.76 1.70 6.63
N ILE A 178 17.50 2.14 6.85
CA ILE A 178 16.50 1.43 7.67
C ILE A 178 15.18 1.36 6.90
N VAL A 179 14.56 0.18 6.91
CA VAL A 179 13.18 -0.04 6.45
C VAL A 179 12.29 -0.16 7.67
N CYS A 180 11.17 0.58 7.69
CA CYS A 180 10.07 0.34 8.62
C CYS A 180 8.85 -0.09 7.82
N SER A 181 8.38 -1.32 8.08
CA SER A 181 7.37 -1.98 7.26
C SER A 181 6.18 -2.42 8.10
N THR A 182 5.01 -2.50 7.44
CA THR A 182 3.82 -3.19 7.98
C THR A 182 3.89 -4.68 7.64
N SER A 183 2.98 -5.47 8.20
CA SER A 183 2.82 -6.87 7.77
C SER A 183 2.50 -7.03 6.27
N ASN A 184 1.83 -6.07 5.65
CA ASN A 184 1.60 -6.10 4.19
C ASN A 184 2.88 -5.85 3.40
N GLY A 185 3.75 -4.97 3.88
CA GLY A 185 5.04 -4.66 3.27
C GLY A 185 6.10 -5.74 3.46
N SER A 186 5.89 -6.73 4.35
CA SER A 186 6.85 -7.82 4.59
C SER A 186 7.17 -8.64 3.32
N THR A 187 6.29 -8.61 2.34
CA THR A 187 6.48 -9.28 1.03
C THR A 187 6.93 -8.33 -0.08
N ALA A 188 7.22 -7.06 0.25
CA ALA A 188 7.70 -6.02 -0.64
C ALA A 188 9.22 -5.78 -0.45
N TYR A 189 9.66 -4.54 -0.27
CA TYR A 189 11.08 -4.22 -0.14
C TYR A 189 11.70 -4.75 1.17
N ALA A 190 10.90 -4.93 2.22
CA ALA A 190 11.31 -5.56 3.46
C ALA A 190 11.89 -6.97 3.23
N LEU A 191 11.25 -7.78 2.39
CA LEU A 191 11.73 -9.13 2.04
C LEU A 191 13.12 -9.12 1.41
N SER A 192 13.37 -8.17 0.50
CA SER A 192 14.67 -8.03 -0.17
C SER A 192 15.81 -7.66 0.78
N ASN A 193 15.49 -7.14 1.97
CA ASN A 193 16.45 -6.76 3.00
C ASN A 193 16.53 -7.78 4.15
N GLY A 194 16.07 -9.01 3.93
CA GLY A 194 16.17 -10.09 4.91
C GLY A 194 15.10 -10.07 5.99
N GLY A 195 14.02 -9.30 5.80
CA GLY A 195 12.85 -9.33 6.68
C GLY A 195 12.06 -10.63 6.53
N PRO A 196 11.42 -11.13 7.60
CA PRO A 196 10.57 -12.31 7.54
C PRO A 196 9.25 -12.05 6.81
N ILE A 197 8.69 -13.09 6.20
CA ILE A 197 7.34 -13.03 5.63
C ILE A 197 6.33 -13.07 6.77
N ILE A 198 5.51 -12.03 6.87
CA ILE A 198 4.54 -11.86 7.94
C ILE A 198 3.12 -11.98 7.38
N HIS A 199 2.27 -12.77 8.04
CA HIS A 199 0.88 -12.90 7.63
C HIS A 199 0.13 -11.56 7.76
N PRO A 200 -0.62 -11.08 6.75
CA PRO A 200 -1.26 -9.76 6.75
C PRO A 200 -2.30 -9.52 7.85
N SER A 201 -2.75 -10.60 8.53
CA SER A 201 -3.66 -10.46 9.67
C SER A 201 -2.98 -9.95 10.94
N LEU A 202 -1.66 -10.04 11.02
CA LEU A 202 -0.89 -9.59 12.18
C LEU A 202 -0.72 -8.05 12.12
N GLU A 203 -0.99 -7.41 13.23
CA GLU A 203 -0.80 -5.95 13.37
C GLU A 203 0.55 -5.66 14.02
N ILE A 204 1.57 -5.52 13.18
CA ILE A 204 2.97 -5.31 13.60
C ILE A 204 3.64 -4.18 12.81
N ILE A 205 4.77 -3.73 13.32
CA ILE A 205 5.77 -2.96 12.60
C ILE A 205 7.06 -3.77 12.58
N GLU A 206 7.66 -3.86 11.42
CA GLU A 206 8.94 -4.51 11.20
C GLU A 206 10.00 -3.44 10.92
N ILE A 207 11.13 -3.52 11.63
CA ILE A 207 12.26 -2.59 11.49
C ILE A 207 13.46 -3.39 11.01
N ILE A 208 13.95 -3.07 9.81
CA ILE A 208 14.99 -3.85 9.12
C ILE A 208 16.15 -2.93 8.76
N PRO A 209 17.37 -3.19 9.26
CA PRO A 209 18.56 -2.50 8.78
C PRO A 209 18.91 -2.93 7.35
N ILE A 210 19.29 -1.98 6.49
CA ILE A 210 19.79 -2.26 5.13
C ILE A 210 21.31 -2.35 5.20
N ALA A 211 21.88 -3.48 4.76
CA ALA A 211 23.33 -3.74 4.77
C ALA A 211 24.00 -3.29 6.10
N PRO A 212 23.59 -3.84 7.26
CA PRO A 212 24.14 -3.39 8.54
C PRO A 212 25.61 -3.77 8.68
N PHE A 213 26.40 -2.86 9.25
CA PHE A 213 27.82 -3.10 9.55
C PHE A 213 28.02 -4.25 10.53
N SER A 214 27.13 -4.39 11.50
CA SER A 214 27.19 -5.44 12.52
C SER A 214 26.40 -6.67 12.10
N LEU A 215 27.02 -7.83 12.09
CA LEU A 215 26.38 -9.14 11.81
C LEU A 215 25.31 -9.52 12.85
N ILE A 216 25.35 -8.91 14.04
CA ILE A 216 24.36 -9.13 15.12
C ILE A 216 23.07 -8.31 14.88
N SER A 217 23.09 -7.37 13.94
CA SER A 217 21.92 -6.54 13.65
C SER A 217 20.85 -7.38 12.93
N ARG A 218 19.73 -7.64 13.62
CA ARG A 218 18.62 -8.44 13.12
C ARG A 218 17.38 -7.56 12.93
N PRO A 219 16.46 -7.92 12.01
CA PRO A 219 15.14 -7.35 11.96
C PRO A 219 14.44 -7.43 13.32
N LEU A 220 13.71 -6.39 13.67
CA LEU A 220 12.94 -6.30 14.90
C LEU A 220 11.45 -6.20 14.54
N ILE A 221 10.62 -7.00 15.20
CA ILE A 221 9.16 -6.97 15.07
C ILE A 221 8.55 -6.45 16.35
N ILE A 222 7.69 -5.44 16.25
CA ILE A 222 7.03 -4.81 17.39
C ILE A 222 5.52 -4.65 17.13
N PRO A 223 4.69 -4.50 18.18
CA PRO A 223 3.26 -4.23 18.01
C PRO A 223 3.01 -2.94 17.22
N ILE A 224 1.94 -2.94 16.39
CA ILE A 224 1.61 -1.79 15.52
C ILE A 224 1.29 -0.50 16.29
N ASN A 225 0.90 -0.62 17.55
CA ASN A 225 0.61 0.55 18.41
C ASN A 225 1.88 1.19 19.01
N SER A 226 3.06 0.64 18.76
CA SER A 226 4.32 1.24 19.17
C SER A 226 4.61 2.51 18.36
N GLU A 227 5.29 3.47 19.02
CA GLU A 227 5.85 4.63 18.35
C GLU A 227 7.34 4.41 18.13
N ILE A 228 7.78 4.56 16.89
CA ILE A 228 9.20 4.51 16.52
C ILE A 228 9.69 5.94 16.35
N LYS A 229 10.83 6.26 16.98
CA LYS A 229 11.59 7.48 16.73
C LYS A 229 12.97 7.10 16.22
N ILE A 230 13.37 7.70 15.11
CA ILE A 230 14.69 7.53 14.51
C ILE A 230 15.37 8.90 14.45
N VAL A 231 16.63 8.95 14.90
CA VAL A 231 17.47 10.14 14.84
C VAL A 231 18.74 9.81 14.06
N ILE A 232 19.06 10.62 13.06
CA ILE A 232 20.28 10.50 12.27
C ILE A 232 21.41 11.19 13.02
N ARG A 233 22.50 10.48 13.34
CA ARG A 233 23.62 11.05 14.11
C ARG A 233 24.73 11.69 13.28
N ASP A 234 24.73 11.52 11.99
CA ASP A 234 25.80 12.04 11.12
C ASP A 234 25.42 13.42 10.56
N SER A 235 26.26 14.43 10.82
CA SER A 235 26.02 15.81 10.40
C SER A 235 26.32 16.07 8.91
N PHE A 236 27.13 15.22 8.29
CA PHE A 236 27.58 15.40 6.90
C PHE A 236 26.79 14.57 5.90
N LYS A 237 26.18 13.48 6.34
CA LYS A 237 25.48 12.54 5.46
C LYS A 237 24.02 12.93 5.27
N LYS A 238 23.53 12.73 4.06
CA LYS A 238 22.15 12.99 3.67
C LYS A 238 21.41 11.68 3.49
N VAL A 239 20.18 11.62 3.99
CA VAL A 239 19.30 10.46 3.92
C VAL A 239 18.09 10.78 3.07
N ILE A 240 17.75 9.91 2.13
CA ILE A 240 16.54 10.02 1.31
C ILE A 240 15.43 9.22 1.98
N CYS A 241 14.23 9.81 2.02
CA CYS A 241 13.02 9.14 2.46
C CYS A 241 12.21 8.63 1.25
N ILE A 242 11.87 7.34 1.27
CA ILE A 242 11.06 6.68 0.23
C ILE A 242 9.88 6.00 0.93
N SER A 243 8.65 6.28 0.50
CA SER A 243 7.44 5.66 1.08
C SER A 243 6.63 4.96 0.01
N ASP A 244 6.36 3.65 0.18
CA ASP A 244 5.66 2.81 -0.81
C ASP A 244 6.21 3.00 -2.23
N GLY A 245 7.54 3.01 -2.37
CA GLY A 245 8.24 3.19 -3.65
C GLY A 245 8.19 4.61 -4.22
N ILE A 246 7.72 5.63 -3.48
CA ILE A 246 7.69 7.02 -3.93
C ILE A 246 8.69 7.86 -3.15
N THR A 247 9.62 8.50 -3.88
CA THR A 247 10.66 9.40 -3.32
C THR A 247 10.22 10.86 -3.26
N ILE A 248 9.20 11.23 -4.05
CA ILE A 248 8.76 12.62 -4.20
C ILE A 248 7.47 12.84 -3.42
N PHE A 249 7.50 13.80 -2.48
CA PHE A 249 6.36 14.26 -1.71
C PHE A 249 6.12 15.74 -2.01
N ASN A 250 4.90 16.08 -2.41
CA ASN A 250 4.55 17.45 -2.79
C ASN A 250 5.55 18.07 -3.77
N ASN A 251 5.93 17.33 -4.82
CA ASN A 251 6.89 17.69 -5.87
C ASN A 251 8.34 17.89 -5.39
N LYS A 252 8.69 17.42 -4.19
CA LYS A 252 10.06 17.51 -3.64
C LYS A 252 10.51 16.16 -3.08
N THR A 253 11.79 15.85 -3.27
CA THR A 253 12.43 14.73 -2.57
C THR A 253 12.70 15.15 -1.12
N ILE A 254 12.31 14.31 -0.16
CA ILE A 254 12.65 14.55 1.24
C ILE A 254 14.08 14.08 1.47
N ILE A 255 14.94 15.02 1.82
CA ILE A 255 16.33 14.79 2.21
C ILE A 255 16.46 15.16 3.68
N LEU A 256 16.91 14.21 4.49
CA LEU A 256 17.05 14.32 5.93
C LEU A 256 18.53 14.45 6.34
N SER A 257 18.76 15.02 7.50
CA SER A 257 20.04 15.24 8.13
C SER A 257 19.97 14.97 9.64
N ASN A 258 21.06 15.18 10.37
CA ASN A 258 21.14 15.01 11.82
C ASN A 258 20.22 15.94 12.64
N LYS A 259 19.66 16.97 12.03
CA LYS A 259 18.70 17.88 12.68
C LYS A 259 17.26 17.36 12.63
N ASP A 260 17.02 16.28 11.88
CA ASP A 260 15.67 15.80 11.63
C ASP A 260 15.31 14.64 12.56
N THR A 261 14.13 14.73 13.15
CA THR A 261 13.52 13.66 13.93
C THR A 261 12.44 12.99 13.15
N ILE A 262 12.56 11.67 12.96
CA ILE A 262 11.61 10.82 12.23
C ILE A 262 10.75 10.10 13.26
N ILE A 263 9.42 10.19 13.09
CA ILE A 263 8.46 9.47 13.94
C ILE A 263 7.56 8.63 13.06
N ILE A 264 7.42 7.35 13.39
CA ILE A 264 6.55 6.40 12.72
C ILE A 264 5.61 5.80 13.77
N LYS A 265 4.32 5.80 13.47
CA LYS A 265 3.29 5.23 14.32
C LYS A 265 2.05 4.84 13.52
N LYS A 266 1.13 4.11 14.15
CA LYS A 266 -0.14 3.74 13.54
C LYS A 266 -0.88 4.95 12.99
N GLY A 267 -1.32 4.86 11.74
CA GLY A 267 -2.17 5.86 11.09
C GLY A 267 -3.61 5.80 11.57
N SER A 268 -4.33 6.92 11.49
CA SER A 268 -5.73 7.01 11.92
C SER A 268 -6.72 6.45 10.92
N ILE A 269 -6.39 6.46 9.63
CA ILE A 269 -7.29 6.02 8.54
C ILE A 269 -6.80 4.66 8.04
N PRO A 270 -7.56 3.56 8.23
CA PRO A 270 -7.24 2.28 7.64
C PRO A 270 -7.60 2.24 6.15
N ILE A 271 -7.15 1.22 5.43
CA ILE A 271 -7.63 0.90 4.09
C ILE A 271 -8.60 -0.28 4.15
N SER A 272 -9.78 -0.11 3.58
CA SER A 272 -10.79 -1.17 3.49
C SER A 272 -10.56 -2.02 2.24
N PHE A 273 -10.19 -3.30 2.43
CA PHE A 273 -10.07 -4.26 1.33
C PHE A 273 -11.30 -5.14 1.24
N ILE A 274 -11.96 -5.17 0.07
CA ILE A 274 -13.07 -6.08 -0.21
C ILE A 274 -12.55 -7.51 -0.22
N LYS A 275 -13.26 -8.43 0.45
CA LYS A 275 -12.91 -9.85 0.52
C LYS A 275 -13.64 -10.64 -0.56
N ILE A 276 -12.88 -11.36 -1.37
CA ILE A 276 -13.40 -12.46 -2.19
C ILE A 276 -13.26 -13.75 -1.38
N LYS A 277 -14.22 -14.67 -1.52
CA LYS A 277 -14.09 -16.04 -0.98
C LYS A 277 -12.80 -16.63 -1.56
N ASN A 278 -11.85 -17.01 -0.69
CA ASN A 278 -10.55 -17.58 -1.02
C ASN A 278 -9.43 -16.57 -1.34
N SER A 279 -9.12 -15.64 -0.42
CA SER A 279 -7.84 -14.93 -0.49
C SER A 279 -6.70 -15.90 -0.15
N PHE A 280 -5.87 -16.18 -1.14
CA PHE A 280 -4.87 -17.25 -1.08
C PHE A 280 -3.48 -16.70 -0.73
N PHE A 281 -3.30 -16.11 0.47
CA PHE A 281 -1.98 -15.63 0.89
C PHE A 281 -0.89 -16.69 0.72
N TYR A 282 -1.12 -17.91 1.24
CA TYR A 282 -0.16 -19.00 1.14
C TYR A 282 0.08 -19.49 -0.31
N LYS A 283 -0.96 -19.46 -1.17
CA LYS A 283 -0.78 -19.75 -2.60
C LYS A 283 0.08 -18.69 -3.29
N LYS A 284 -0.10 -17.42 -2.94
CA LYS A 284 0.72 -16.33 -3.47
C LYS A 284 2.17 -16.41 -3.01
N ILE A 285 2.42 -16.81 -1.75
CA ILE A 285 3.76 -17.11 -1.25
C ILE A 285 4.38 -18.25 -2.04
N ASN A 286 3.69 -19.38 -2.14
CA ASN A 286 4.17 -20.54 -2.87
C ASN A 286 4.55 -20.16 -4.32
N TYR A 287 3.65 -19.50 -5.03
CA TYR A 287 3.90 -19.04 -6.39
C TYR A 287 5.14 -18.13 -6.49
N LYS A 288 5.30 -17.16 -5.60
CA LYS A 288 6.43 -16.22 -5.65
C LYS A 288 7.77 -16.85 -5.23
N LEU A 289 7.77 -17.73 -4.22
CA LEU A 289 8.99 -18.39 -3.76
C LEU A 289 9.48 -19.48 -4.74
N ASN A 290 8.57 -20.07 -5.50
CA ASN A 290 8.88 -21.14 -6.46
C ASN A 290 8.98 -20.64 -7.91
N TYR A 291 8.80 -19.32 -8.17
CA TYR A 291 8.78 -18.75 -9.53
C TYR A 291 10.09 -19.00 -10.33
N ASN A 292 11.22 -19.25 -9.65
CA ASN A 292 12.50 -19.52 -10.28
C ASN A 292 12.79 -21.02 -10.49
N LYS A 293 11.84 -21.93 -10.21
CA LYS A 293 12.04 -23.36 -10.42
C LYS A 293 11.62 -23.87 -11.80
N ASP A 294 10.86 -23.05 -12.55
CA ASP A 294 10.27 -23.43 -13.84
C ASP A 294 10.84 -22.62 -15.03
N ASN A 295 11.95 -21.86 -14.83
CA ASN A 295 12.71 -21.18 -15.89
C ASN A 295 14.16 -21.65 -15.94
#